data_218bf29763e3f26ae6cf959cdda3294c
#
_entry.id   218bf29763e3f26ae6cf959cdda3294c
#
_cell.length_a   1.000
_cell.length_b   1.000
_cell.length_c   1.000
_cell.angle_alpha   90.00
_cell.angle_beta   90.00
_cell.angle_gamma   90.00
#
_symmetry.space_group_name_H-M   'P 1'
#
loop_
_entity.id
_entity.type
_entity.pdbx_description
1 polymer ?
#
loop_
_entity_poly.entity_id
_entity_poly.type
_entity_poly.pdbx_seq_one_letter_code
_entity_poly.pdbx_strand_id
1 'polypeptide(L)'
;MILTLTLNPSVDISYPLTALKLDDVNRVQEVSKTAGGKGLNVTRVLAQVGEPVLASGFIGGELGQFIAKKLDHAGIKHAFYNIKGETRNCIAILHEGQQTEILEQGPEIDNQEAAGFIKHFEQLLEKVEAVAISGSLPKGLNQDYYAQIIERCQNKGVPVILDCSGATLQTVLENPYKPTVIKPNISELYQLLNQPLDESLESLKQAVSQPLFEGIEWIIVSLGAQGAFAKHNHTFYRVNIPTISVLNPVGSSDSTVAGITSAILNHENDHDLLKKANTLGMLNAQEAQTGYVNLNNYDDLFNQIEVLEV
;
A
#
# COMPACT_ATOMS: atom_id res chain seq x y z
N MET A 1 -17.71 0.77 4.47
CA MET A 1 -16.56 0.23 5.25
C MET A 1 -15.49 -0.27 4.28
N ILE A 2 -14.22 0.00 4.55
CA ILE A 2 -13.08 -0.40 3.72
C ILE A 2 -12.50 -1.72 4.23
N LEU A 3 -12.21 -2.66 3.33
CA LEU A 3 -11.40 -3.85 3.63
C LEU A 3 -9.96 -3.60 3.14
N THR A 4 -8.99 -3.76 4.02
CA THR A 4 -7.56 -3.73 3.65
C THR A 4 -6.99 -5.13 3.68
N LEU A 5 -6.33 -5.55 2.60
CA LEU A 5 -5.71 -6.86 2.49
C LEU A 5 -4.19 -6.75 2.55
N THR A 6 -3.60 -7.49 3.50
CA THR A 6 -2.16 -7.71 3.63
C THR A 6 -1.91 -9.20 3.63
N LEU A 7 -1.63 -9.79 2.45
CA LEU A 7 -1.50 -11.25 2.36
C LEU A 7 -0.17 -11.78 2.91
N ASN A 8 0.84 -10.93 3.08
CA ASN A 8 2.13 -11.29 3.65
C ASN A 8 2.55 -10.28 4.73
N PRO A 9 1.76 -10.13 5.81
CA PRO A 9 2.07 -9.21 6.90
C PRO A 9 3.35 -9.60 7.63
N SER A 10 3.88 -8.68 8.42
CA SER A 10 5.10 -8.87 9.19
C SER A 10 5.02 -8.21 10.57
N VAL A 11 5.85 -8.68 11.48
CA VAL A 11 6.23 -7.87 12.64
C VAL A 11 7.41 -7.01 12.19
N ASP A 12 7.18 -5.71 12.03
CA ASP A 12 8.23 -4.78 11.63
C ASP A 12 9.00 -4.35 12.87
N ILE A 13 10.31 -4.60 12.84
CA ILE A 13 11.22 -4.35 13.96
C ILE A 13 12.22 -3.27 13.53
N SER A 14 12.30 -2.18 14.29
CA SER A 14 13.29 -1.12 14.06
C SER A 14 14.37 -1.14 15.12
N TYR A 15 15.63 -1.18 14.67
CA TYR A 15 16.84 -1.15 15.49
C TYR A 15 17.63 0.13 15.19
N PRO A 16 17.44 1.21 15.98
CA PRO A 16 18.27 2.38 15.85
C PRO A 16 19.67 2.14 16.45
N LEU A 17 20.69 2.37 15.66
CA LEU A 17 22.10 2.27 16.02
C LEU A 17 22.83 3.57 15.65
N THR A 18 23.82 3.96 16.43
CA THR A 18 24.74 5.05 16.06
C THR A 18 25.57 4.66 14.84
N ALA A 19 26.05 3.41 14.82
CA ALA A 19 26.78 2.80 13.69
C ALA A 19 26.54 1.30 13.67
N LEU A 20 26.42 0.71 12.48
CA LEU A 20 26.32 -0.72 12.29
C LEU A 20 27.73 -1.32 12.19
N LYS A 21 28.09 -2.16 13.16
CA LYS A 21 29.37 -2.88 13.17
C LYS A 21 29.17 -4.28 12.58
N LEU A 22 29.86 -4.53 11.47
CA LEU A 22 29.94 -5.86 10.88
C LEU A 22 30.90 -6.75 11.68
N ASP A 23 30.61 -8.02 11.77
CA ASP A 23 31.38 -9.03 12.51
C ASP A 23 31.61 -8.70 14.00
N ASP A 24 30.68 -7.95 14.60
CA ASP A 24 30.72 -7.53 16.01
C ASP A 24 29.31 -7.48 16.62
N VAL A 25 29.26 -7.40 17.93
CA VAL A 25 27.99 -7.30 18.69
C VAL A 25 27.46 -5.88 18.62
N ASN A 26 26.28 -5.71 18.04
CA ASN A 26 25.50 -4.48 18.06
C ASN A 26 24.44 -4.56 19.17
N ARG A 27 24.48 -3.66 20.14
CA ARG A 27 23.48 -3.59 21.23
C ARG A 27 22.52 -2.46 20.98
N VAL A 28 21.24 -2.80 20.84
CA VAL A 28 20.16 -1.86 20.62
C VAL A 28 19.50 -1.53 21.97
N GLN A 29 19.37 -0.25 22.30
CA GLN A 29 18.73 0.19 23.54
C GLN A 29 17.23 0.36 23.37
N GLU A 30 16.80 0.94 22.26
CA GLU A 30 15.39 1.19 21.94
C GLU A 30 14.98 0.32 20.77
N VAL A 31 13.96 -0.50 20.99
CA VAL A 31 13.42 -1.40 19.96
C VAL A 31 11.96 -1.06 19.73
N SER A 32 11.61 -0.71 18.50
CA SER A 32 10.20 -0.59 18.11
C SER A 32 9.73 -1.85 17.40
N LYS A 33 8.54 -2.33 17.77
CA LYS A 33 7.87 -3.46 17.10
C LYS A 33 6.44 -3.08 16.76
N THR A 34 6.10 -3.15 15.48
CA THR A 34 4.78 -2.78 14.96
C THR A 34 4.15 -3.91 14.15
N ALA A 35 2.82 -3.89 14.04
CA ALA A 35 2.11 -4.70 13.07
C ALA A 35 2.40 -4.12 11.68
N GLY A 36 3.14 -4.83 10.86
CA GLY A 36 3.72 -4.34 9.62
C GLY A 36 3.20 -5.00 8.36
N GLY A 37 3.74 -4.51 7.25
CA GLY A 37 3.31 -4.81 5.91
C GLY A 37 2.49 -3.67 5.31
N LYS A 38 2.66 -3.43 4.00
CA LYS A 38 2.08 -2.28 3.28
C LYS A 38 0.58 -2.09 3.56
N GLY A 39 -0.23 -3.14 3.44
CA GLY A 39 -1.67 -3.05 3.69
C GLY A 39 -2.01 -2.68 5.15
N LEU A 40 -1.21 -3.07 6.15
CA LEU A 40 -1.40 -2.65 7.53
C LEU A 40 -0.98 -1.19 7.76
N ASN A 41 -0.03 -0.66 6.98
CA ASN A 41 0.25 0.77 6.96
C ASN A 41 -0.97 1.54 6.42
N VAL A 42 -1.55 1.10 5.30
CA VAL A 42 -2.81 1.64 4.75
C VAL A 42 -3.92 1.59 5.81
N THR A 43 -4.09 0.44 6.49
CA THR A 43 -5.09 0.27 7.56
C THR A 43 -4.96 1.33 8.64
N ARG A 44 -3.73 1.54 9.14
CA ARG A 44 -3.50 2.52 10.22
C ARG A 44 -3.82 3.94 9.79
N VAL A 45 -3.44 4.33 8.58
CA VAL A 45 -3.72 5.68 8.07
C VAL A 45 -5.23 5.87 7.87
N LEU A 46 -5.93 4.89 7.29
CA LEU A 46 -7.40 4.93 7.17
C LEU A 46 -8.10 5.08 8.52
N ALA A 47 -7.64 4.34 9.53
CA ALA A 47 -8.20 4.46 10.89
C ALA A 47 -7.95 5.86 11.49
N GLN A 48 -6.77 6.46 11.26
CA GLN A 48 -6.42 7.79 11.75
C GLN A 48 -7.25 8.90 11.08
N VAL A 49 -7.59 8.76 9.81
CA VAL A 49 -8.47 9.71 9.11
C VAL A 49 -9.97 9.46 9.39
N GLY A 50 -10.29 8.50 10.28
CA GLY A 50 -11.65 8.25 10.73
C GLY A 50 -12.48 7.31 9.85
N GLU A 51 -11.86 6.65 8.89
CA GLU A 51 -12.57 5.70 8.02
C GLU A 51 -12.90 4.39 8.74
N PRO A 52 -14.10 3.83 8.53
CA PRO A 52 -14.43 2.52 9.03
C PRO A 52 -13.65 1.44 8.27
N VAL A 53 -12.59 0.90 8.89
CA VAL A 53 -11.68 -0.06 8.27
C VAL A 53 -11.73 -1.43 8.93
N LEU A 54 -11.57 -2.48 8.12
CA LEU A 54 -11.41 -3.88 8.52
C LEU A 54 -10.12 -4.43 7.89
N ALA A 55 -9.15 -4.84 8.70
CA ALA A 55 -7.92 -5.46 8.21
C ALA A 55 -8.10 -6.97 8.03
N SER A 56 -7.56 -7.54 6.95
CA SER A 56 -7.52 -8.98 6.73
C SER A 56 -6.28 -9.42 5.95
N GLY A 57 -6.07 -10.72 5.88
CA GLY A 57 -4.94 -11.37 5.23
C GLY A 57 -4.63 -12.68 5.94
N PHE A 58 -3.41 -13.19 5.78
CA PHE A 58 -2.94 -14.38 6.48
C PHE A 58 -2.13 -14.02 7.71
N ILE A 59 -2.42 -14.67 8.83
CA ILE A 59 -1.55 -14.64 10.02
C ILE A 59 -1.39 -16.04 10.61
N GLY A 60 -0.26 -16.31 11.23
CA GLY A 60 -0.03 -17.58 11.92
C GLY A 60 1.01 -17.45 13.02
N GLY A 61 0.96 -18.37 13.97
CA GLY A 61 1.88 -18.46 15.08
C GLY A 61 1.83 -17.30 16.06
N GLU A 62 2.90 -17.15 16.84
CA GLU A 62 3.01 -16.12 17.89
C GLU A 62 3.13 -14.69 17.29
N LEU A 63 3.83 -14.56 16.15
CA LEU A 63 3.96 -13.28 15.48
C LEU A 63 2.63 -12.82 14.87
N GLY A 64 1.82 -13.76 14.35
CA GLY A 64 0.47 -13.45 13.90
C GLY A 64 -0.43 -12.97 15.04
N GLN A 65 -0.36 -13.60 16.21
CA GLN A 65 -1.06 -13.14 17.41
C GLN A 65 -0.58 -11.78 17.89
N PHE A 66 0.72 -11.50 17.75
CA PHE A 66 1.27 -10.17 18.06
C PHE A 66 0.63 -9.09 17.18
N ILE A 67 0.50 -9.34 15.87
CA ILE A 67 -0.16 -8.41 14.94
C ILE A 67 -1.62 -8.17 15.37
N ALA A 68 -2.39 -9.23 15.61
CA ALA A 68 -3.78 -9.13 16.03
C ALA A 68 -3.93 -8.28 17.31
N LYS A 69 -3.13 -8.58 18.35
CA LYS A 69 -3.11 -7.80 19.60
C LYS A 69 -2.75 -6.33 19.41
N LYS A 70 -1.81 -6.02 18.50
CA LYS A 70 -1.45 -4.61 18.18
C LYS A 70 -2.61 -3.86 17.56
N LEU A 71 -3.37 -4.50 16.67
CA LEU A 71 -4.56 -3.90 16.08
C LEU A 71 -5.69 -3.73 17.10
N ASP A 72 -5.91 -4.72 17.97
CA ASP A 72 -6.87 -4.64 19.09
C ASP A 72 -6.56 -3.43 20.00
N HIS A 73 -5.28 -3.25 20.39
CA HIS A 73 -4.86 -2.11 21.21
C HIS A 73 -5.05 -0.77 20.52
N ALA A 74 -4.98 -0.74 19.19
CA ALA A 74 -5.24 0.46 18.38
C ALA A 74 -6.73 0.66 18.08
N GLY A 75 -7.62 -0.23 18.55
CA GLY A 75 -9.05 -0.16 18.26
C GLY A 75 -9.41 -0.46 16.80
N ILE A 76 -8.50 -1.07 16.05
CA ILE A 76 -8.68 -1.39 14.63
C ILE A 76 -9.31 -2.78 14.49
N LYS A 77 -10.46 -2.85 13.83
CA LYS A 77 -11.13 -4.12 13.55
C LYS A 77 -10.32 -4.96 12.57
N HIS A 78 -10.24 -6.26 12.83
CA HIS A 78 -9.57 -7.19 11.94
C HIS A 78 -10.28 -8.53 11.87
N ALA A 79 -10.07 -9.24 10.76
CA ALA A 79 -10.60 -10.58 10.50
C ALA A 79 -9.60 -11.35 9.64
N PHE A 80 -8.47 -11.74 10.23
CA PHE A 80 -7.45 -12.52 9.55
C PHE A 80 -7.82 -13.99 9.40
N TYR A 81 -7.32 -14.60 8.35
CA TYR A 81 -7.33 -16.04 8.18
C TYR A 81 -6.10 -16.65 8.83
N ASN A 82 -6.31 -17.60 9.77
CA ASN A 82 -5.23 -18.26 10.47
C ASN A 82 -4.62 -19.37 9.62
N ILE A 83 -3.30 -19.38 9.52
CA ILE A 83 -2.50 -20.36 8.80
C ILE A 83 -1.60 -21.15 9.77
N LYS A 84 -1.07 -22.29 9.30
CA LYS A 84 -0.16 -23.15 10.08
C LYS A 84 1.23 -22.54 10.23
N GLY A 85 1.69 -21.84 9.18
CA GLY A 85 3.01 -21.21 9.14
C GLY A 85 3.11 -20.00 10.07
N GLU A 86 4.32 -19.70 10.55
CA GLU A 86 4.60 -18.52 11.36
C GLU A 86 4.60 -17.27 10.50
N THR A 87 3.96 -16.20 10.95
CA THR A 87 4.09 -14.85 10.36
C THR A 87 5.56 -14.41 10.44
N ARG A 88 6.01 -13.63 9.47
CA ARG A 88 7.41 -13.20 9.32
C ARG A 88 7.77 -11.98 10.15
N ASN A 89 9.08 -11.77 10.34
CA ASN A 89 9.64 -10.49 10.75
C ASN A 89 10.17 -9.72 9.54
N CYS A 90 10.17 -8.40 9.65
CA CYS A 90 10.91 -7.50 8.79
C CYS A 90 11.73 -6.57 9.69
N ILE A 91 13.04 -6.56 9.53
CA ILE A 91 13.95 -5.81 10.40
C ILE A 91 14.54 -4.64 9.63
N ALA A 92 14.40 -3.44 10.17
CA ALA A 92 15.06 -2.24 9.69
C ALA A 92 16.16 -1.84 10.69
N ILE A 93 17.39 -1.81 10.26
CA ILE A 93 18.54 -1.32 11.03
C ILE A 93 18.80 0.13 10.57
N LEU A 94 18.54 1.07 11.46
CA LEU A 94 18.77 2.49 11.20
C LEU A 94 20.15 2.86 11.73
N HIS A 95 21.05 3.32 10.87
CA HIS A 95 22.44 3.61 11.24
C HIS A 95 23.01 4.71 10.34
N GLU A 96 23.79 5.62 10.89
CA GLU A 96 24.58 6.61 10.14
C GLU A 96 23.77 7.39 9.08
N GLY A 97 22.48 7.65 9.36
CA GLY A 97 21.55 8.27 8.40
C GLY A 97 21.11 7.37 7.24
N GLN A 98 21.40 6.07 7.33
CA GLN A 98 21.04 5.04 6.36
C GLN A 98 20.07 4.02 6.98
N GLN A 99 19.45 3.20 6.16
CA GLN A 99 18.60 2.09 6.55
C GLN A 99 19.04 0.81 5.84
N THR A 100 19.30 -0.24 6.62
CA THR A 100 19.55 -1.59 6.10
C THR A 100 18.39 -2.49 6.49
N GLU A 101 17.79 -3.17 5.53
CA GLU A 101 16.64 -4.02 5.77
C GLU A 101 16.99 -5.50 5.63
N ILE A 102 16.43 -6.31 6.55
CA ILE A 102 16.45 -7.77 6.50
C ILE A 102 14.99 -8.23 6.49
N LEU A 103 14.54 -8.68 5.33
CA LEU A 103 13.15 -9.05 5.10
C LEU A 103 13.03 -10.58 4.97
N GLU A 104 12.35 -11.20 5.92
CA GLU A 104 12.00 -12.62 5.81
C GLU A 104 10.97 -12.81 4.69
N GLN A 105 11.03 -13.95 4.00
CA GLN A 105 10.09 -14.25 2.91
C GLN A 105 8.65 -14.47 3.38
N GLY A 106 8.49 -14.89 4.64
CA GLY A 106 7.22 -15.26 5.20
C GLY A 106 6.86 -16.74 5.01
N PRO A 107 5.68 -17.14 5.52
CA PRO A 107 5.21 -18.51 5.47
C PRO A 107 4.89 -18.95 4.04
N GLU A 108 4.92 -20.25 3.82
CA GLU A 108 4.41 -20.87 2.60
C GLU A 108 2.93 -21.26 2.81
N ILE A 109 2.06 -20.78 1.94
CA ILE A 109 0.62 -21.02 1.98
C ILE A 109 0.30 -22.27 1.15
N ASP A 110 -0.32 -23.26 1.77
CA ASP A 110 -0.77 -24.45 1.05
C ASP A 110 -2.08 -24.19 0.27
N ASN A 111 -2.41 -25.08 -0.65
CA ASN A 111 -3.61 -24.97 -1.49
C ASN A 111 -4.91 -24.94 -0.67
N GLN A 112 -4.95 -25.58 0.49
CA GLN A 112 -6.12 -25.59 1.36
C GLN A 112 -6.29 -24.24 2.05
N GLU A 113 -5.21 -23.65 2.51
CA GLU A 113 -5.17 -22.33 3.12
C GLU A 113 -5.53 -21.25 2.09
N ALA A 114 -4.97 -21.34 0.87
CA ALA A 114 -5.31 -20.44 -0.24
C ALA A 114 -6.81 -20.49 -0.58
N ALA A 115 -7.38 -21.68 -0.75
CA ALA A 115 -8.80 -21.84 -1.01
C ALA A 115 -9.68 -21.43 0.18
N GLY A 116 -9.20 -21.67 1.40
CA GLY A 116 -9.87 -21.27 2.63
C GLY A 116 -9.97 -19.75 2.76
N PHE A 117 -8.89 -19.05 2.44
CA PHE A 117 -8.89 -17.58 2.45
C PHE A 117 -9.85 -16.99 1.41
N ILE A 118 -9.95 -17.54 0.21
CA ILE A 118 -10.92 -17.06 -0.78
C ILE A 118 -12.35 -17.12 -0.23
N LYS A 119 -12.73 -18.23 0.42
CA LYS A 119 -14.06 -18.36 1.05
C LYS A 119 -14.25 -17.37 2.21
N HIS A 120 -13.22 -17.16 3.00
CA HIS A 120 -13.23 -16.16 4.06
C HIS A 120 -13.38 -14.75 3.49
N PHE A 121 -12.61 -14.41 2.45
CA PHE A 121 -12.70 -13.13 1.75
C PHE A 121 -14.09 -12.87 1.18
N GLU A 122 -14.72 -13.87 0.54
CA GLU A 122 -16.09 -13.74 0.01
C GLU A 122 -17.11 -13.37 1.11
N GLN A 123 -16.95 -13.89 2.33
CA GLN A 123 -17.80 -13.51 3.47
C GLN A 123 -17.55 -12.07 3.96
N LEU A 124 -16.30 -11.60 3.89
CA LEU A 124 -15.96 -10.22 4.24
C LEU A 124 -16.47 -9.25 3.18
N LEU A 125 -16.39 -9.63 1.90
CA LEU A 125 -16.81 -8.82 0.77
C LEU A 125 -18.29 -8.43 0.80
N GLU A 126 -19.15 -9.22 1.47
CA GLU A 126 -20.57 -8.88 1.68
C GLU A 126 -20.79 -7.63 2.55
N LYS A 127 -19.77 -7.17 3.27
CA LYS A 127 -19.90 -6.12 4.30
C LYS A 127 -19.10 -4.86 3.99
N VAL A 128 -18.42 -4.83 2.82
CA VAL A 128 -17.48 -3.77 2.49
C VAL A 128 -17.83 -3.09 1.17
N GLU A 129 -17.43 -1.86 1.02
CA GLU A 129 -17.76 -0.97 -0.11
C GLU A 129 -16.52 -0.60 -0.93
N ALA A 130 -15.32 -0.90 -0.41
CA ALA A 130 -14.05 -0.75 -1.12
C ALA A 130 -13.03 -1.75 -0.57
N VAL A 131 -12.11 -2.20 -1.42
CA VAL A 131 -11.00 -3.09 -1.06
C VAL A 131 -9.67 -2.45 -1.45
N ALA A 132 -8.78 -2.29 -0.47
CA ALA A 132 -7.39 -1.90 -0.72
C ALA A 132 -6.47 -3.12 -0.57
N ILE A 133 -5.75 -3.47 -1.62
CA ILE A 133 -4.80 -4.59 -1.65
C ILE A 133 -3.41 -4.01 -1.75
N SER A 134 -2.54 -4.25 -0.76
CA SER A 134 -1.19 -3.72 -0.77
C SER A 134 -0.15 -4.73 -0.31
N GLY A 135 0.96 -4.80 -1.05
CA GLY A 135 2.10 -5.64 -0.75
C GLY A 135 2.24 -6.88 -1.61
N SER A 136 3.22 -7.71 -1.27
CA SER A 136 3.57 -8.93 -1.99
C SER A 136 2.71 -10.13 -1.60
N LEU A 137 2.61 -11.09 -2.50
CA LEU A 137 2.08 -12.41 -2.19
C LEU A 137 3.09 -13.20 -1.33
N PRO A 138 2.62 -14.00 -0.34
CA PRO A 138 3.45 -15.00 0.31
C PRO A 138 3.79 -16.15 -0.65
N LYS A 139 4.78 -16.97 -0.29
CA LYS A 139 5.08 -18.21 -1.02
C LYS A 139 3.86 -19.15 -1.05
N GLY A 140 3.82 -20.00 -2.07
CA GLY A 140 2.75 -21.00 -2.26
C GLY A 140 1.51 -20.48 -2.97
N LEU A 141 1.28 -19.17 -3.00
CA LEU A 141 0.22 -18.58 -3.80
C LEU A 141 0.65 -18.40 -5.27
N ASN A 142 -0.27 -18.68 -6.17
CA ASN A 142 -0.07 -18.39 -7.59
C ASN A 142 -0.04 -16.88 -7.85
N GLN A 143 0.66 -16.46 -8.90
CA GLN A 143 0.79 -15.05 -9.26
C GLN A 143 -0.54 -14.37 -9.61
N ASP A 144 -1.52 -15.13 -10.04
CA ASP A 144 -2.88 -14.68 -10.37
C ASP A 144 -3.81 -14.54 -9.16
N TYR A 145 -3.30 -14.79 -7.94
CA TYR A 145 -4.14 -14.80 -6.75
C TYR A 145 -4.83 -13.46 -6.48
N TYR A 146 -4.15 -12.33 -6.74
CA TYR A 146 -4.79 -11.02 -6.68
C TYR A 146 -5.85 -10.85 -7.79
N ALA A 147 -5.62 -11.37 -8.99
CA ALA A 147 -6.62 -11.33 -10.05
C ALA A 147 -7.89 -12.10 -9.66
N GLN A 148 -7.77 -13.25 -8.97
CA GLN A 148 -8.92 -13.99 -8.44
C GLN A 148 -9.70 -13.20 -7.38
N ILE A 149 -9.04 -12.40 -6.55
CA ILE A 149 -9.67 -11.49 -5.58
C ILE A 149 -10.39 -10.36 -6.31
N ILE A 150 -9.73 -9.73 -7.28
CA ILE A 150 -10.28 -8.61 -8.08
C ILE A 150 -11.53 -9.06 -8.86
N GLU A 151 -11.51 -10.24 -9.47
CA GLU A 151 -12.69 -10.82 -10.13
C GLU A 151 -13.93 -10.85 -9.21
N ARG A 152 -13.75 -11.29 -7.97
CA ARG A 152 -14.84 -11.33 -6.98
C ARG A 152 -15.36 -9.96 -6.59
N CYS A 153 -14.44 -8.99 -6.48
CA CYS A 153 -14.81 -7.61 -6.21
C CYS A 153 -15.61 -7.01 -7.37
N GLN A 154 -15.12 -7.18 -8.61
CA GLN A 154 -15.82 -6.66 -9.79
C GLN A 154 -17.21 -7.27 -9.97
N ASN A 155 -17.34 -8.58 -9.75
CA ASN A 155 -18.64 -9.27 -9.83
C ASN A 155 -19.67 -8.73 -8.81
N LYS A 156 -19.20 -8.03 -7.77
CA LYS A 156 -20.04 -7.38 -6.76
C LYS A 156 -20.09 -5.86 -6.90
N GLY A 157 -19.40 -5.29 -7.87
CA GLY A 157 -19.32 -3.84 -8.05
C GLY A 157 -18.54 -3.12 -6.95
N VAL A 158 -17.62 -3.82 -6.26
CA VAL A 158 -16.77 -3.26 -5.20
C VAL A 158 -15.46 -2.77 -5.82
N PRO A 159 -15.12 -1.47 -5.71
CA PRO A 159 -13.87 -0.94 -6.24
C PRO A 159 -12.65 -1.51 -5.52
N VAL A 160 -11.57 -1.73 -6.29
CA VAL A 160 -10.30 -2.25 -5.80
C VAL A 160 -9.18 -1.26 -6.06
N ILE A 161 -8.47 -0.89 -5.00
CA ILE A 161 -7.24 -0.10 -5.06
C ILE A 161 -6.07 -1.06 -4.86
N LEU A 162 -5.22 -1.20 -5.88
CA LEU A 162 -4.12 -2.16 -5.89
C LEU A 162 -2.76 -1.47 -5.85
N ASP A 163 -1.95 -1.78 -4.84
CA ASP A 163 -0.53 -1.40 -4.73
C ASP A 163 0.34 -2.64 -4.58
N CYS A 164 0.69 -3.25 -5.69
CA CYS A 164 1.68 -4.32 -5.80
C CYS A 164 2.60 -4.07 -6.99
N SER A 165 3.68 -4.84 -7.10
CA SER A 165 4.70 -4.63 -8.12
C SER A 165 5.15 -5.92 -8.80
N GLY A 166 6.02 -5.80 -9.81
CA GLY A 166 6.68 -6.91 -10.48
C GLY A 166 5.71 -7.85 -11.20
N ALA A 167 6.05 -9.13 -11.22
CA ALA A 167 5.30 -10.15 -11.94
C ALA A 167 3.84 -10.28 -11.48
N THR A 168 3.56 -10.04 -10.19
CA THR A 168 2.19 -10.07 -9.66
C THR A 168 1.32 -8.96 -10.28
N LEU A 169 1.84 -7.73 -10.36
CA LEU A 169 1.12 -6.63 -11.01
C LEU A 169 0.93 -6.92 -12.50
N GLN A 170 1.96 -7.38 -13.18
CA GLN A 170 1.86 -7.74 -14.60
C GLN A 170 0.77 -8.79 -14.84
N THR A 171 0.73 -9.87 -14.04
CA THR A 171 -0.30 -10.90 -14.13
C THR A 171 -1.71 -10.34 -13.95
N VAL A 172 -1.90 -9.41 -13.00
CA VAL A 172 -3.19 -8.71 -12.82
C VAL A 172 -3.52 -7.86 -14.04
N LEU A 173 -2.54 -7.15 -14.60
CA LEU A 173 -2.77 -6.30 -15.77
C LEU A 173 -3.06 -7.08 -17.06
N GLU A 174 -2.60 -8.30 -17.17
CA GLU A 174 -2.90 -9.20 -18.29
C GLU A 174 -4.26 -9.92 -18.15
N ASN A 175 -4.85 -9.89 -16.92
CA ASN A 175 -6.13 -10.55 -16.65
C ASN A 175 -7.30 -9.67 -17.16
N PRO A 176 -8.45 -10.26 -17.58
CA PRO A 176 -9.63 -9.50 -18.00
C PRO A 176 -10.27 -8.68 -16.87
N TYR A 177 -10.16 -9.13 -15.62
CA TYR A 177 -10.65 -8.40 -14.45
C TYR A 177 -9.59 -7.44 -13.96
N LYS A 178 -9.87 -6.13 -14.05
CA LYS A 178 -8.92 -5.06 -13.70
C LYS A 178 -9.25 -4.43 -12.35
N PRO A 179 -8.25 -3.98 -11.57
CA PRO A 179 -8.53 -3.12 -10.41
C PRO A 179 -9.08 -1.77 -10.86
N THR A 180 -9.81 -1.10 -9.99
CA THR A 180 -10.31 0.27 -10.23
C THR A 180 -9.14 1.26 -10.28
N VAL A 181 -8.18 1.09 -9.36
CA VAL A 181 -7.01 1.96 -9.22
C VAL A 181 -5.73 1.13 -9.13
N ILE A 182 -4.69 1.56 -9.84
CA ILE A 182 -3.30 1.16 -9.58
C ILE A 182 -2.44 2.39 -9.27
N LYS A 183 -1.41 2.19 -8.43
CA LYS A 183 -0.50 3.26 -8.04
C LYS A 183 0.98 2.85 -8.19
N PRO A 184 1.50 2.73 -9.40
CA PRO A 184 2.92 2.49 -9.61
C PRO A 184 3.76 3.76 -9.32
N ASN A 185 5.04 3.57 -9.00
CA ASN A 185 6.04 4.61 -9.14
C ASN A 185 6.71 4.54 -10.52
N ILE A 186 7.57 5.51 -10.83
CA ILE A 186 8.22 5.59 -12.15
C ILE A 186 9.09 4.34 -12.45
N SER A 187 9.77 3.80 -11.44
CA SER A 187 10.62 2.62 -11.59
C SER A 187 9.80 1.35 -11.83
N GLU A 188 8.67 1.21 -11.15
CA GLU A 188 7.73 0.10 -11.36
C GLU A 188 7.07 0.18 -12.73
N LEU A 189 6.69 1.38 -13.17
CA LEU A 189 6.14 1.62 -14.51
C LEU A 189 7.17 1.28 -15.60
N TYR A 190 8.43 1.71 -15.41
CA TYR A 190 9.55 1.33 -16.28
C TYR A 190 9.71 -0.19 -16.39
N GLN A 191 9.70 -0.90 -15.25
CA GLN A 191 9.85 -2.35 -15.21
C GLN A 191 8.69 -3.07 -15.93
N LEU A 192 7.45 -2.60 -15.72
CA LEU A 192 6.26 -3.15 -16.37
C LEU A 192 6.31 -3.02 -17.88
N LEU A 193 6.74 -1.88 -18.38
CA LEU A 193 6.75 -1.58 -19.81
C LEU A 193 8.03 -2.02 -20.50
N ASN A 194 9.08 -2.35 -19.73
CA ASN A 194 10.41 -2.65 -20.23
C ASN A 194 10.94 -1.58 -21.22
N GLN A 195 10.65 -0.32 -20.93
CA GLN A 195 11.00 0.84 -21.76
C GLN A 195 11.52 1.99 -20.90
N PRO A 196 12.59 2.70 -21.34
CA PRO A 196 13.04 3.91 -20.67
C PRO A 196 11.90 4.93 -20.61
N LEU A 197 11.66 5.47 -19.44
CA LEU A 197 10.68 6.53 -19.18
C LEU A 197 11.41 7.71 -18.58
N ASP A 198 11.14 8.91 -19.08
CA ASP A 198 11.43 10.16 -18.41
C ASP A 198 10.17 10.69 -17.71
N GLU A 199 10.33 11.71 -16.89
CA GLU A 199 9.21 12.30 -16.14
C GLU A 199 8.49 13.42 -16.94
N SER A 200 8.73 13.51 -18.27
CA SER A 200 8.00 14.42 -19.11
C SER A 200 6.53 14.03 -19.22
N LEU A 201 5.66 15.02 -19.35
CA LEU A 201 4.21 14.78 -19.51
C LEU A 201 3.91 13.88 -20.71
N GLU A 202 4.63 14.06 -21.81
CA GLU A 202 4.44 13.29 -23.03
C GLU A 202 4.79 11.80 -22.82
N SER A 203 5.95 11.53 -22.19
CA SER A 203 6.40 10.16 -21.86
C SER A 203 5.41 9.47 -20.92
N LEU A 204 4.95 10.17 -19.86
CA LEU A 204 3.99 9.63 -18.90
C LEU A 204 2.63 9.35 -19.55
N LYS A 205 2.10 10.28 -20.37
CA LYS A 205 0.85 10.06 -21.11
C LYS A 205 0.94 8.85 -22.02
N GLN A 206 2.02 8.74 -22.80
CA GLN A 206 2.24 7.60 -23.68
C GLN A 206 2.34 6.29 -22.88
N ALA A 207 3.05 6.28 -21.77
CA ALA A 207 3.23 5.11 -20.92
C ALA A 207 1.90 4.57 -20.40
N VAL A 208 1.08 5.42 -19.75
CA VAL A 208 -0.20 5.00 -19.13
C VAL A 208 -1.34 4.80 -20.15
N SER A 209 -1.10 5.11 -21.41
CA SER A 209 -2.07 4.89 -22.50
C SER A 209 -1.83 3.57 -23.25
N GLN A 210 -0.85 2.77 -22.85
CA GLN A 210 -0.59 1.49 -23.49
C GLN A 210 -1.73 0.48 -23.26
N PRO A 211 -1.96 -0.46 -24.21
CA PRO A 211 -3.04 -1.46 -24.11
C PRO A 211 -3.04 -2.28 -22.82
N LEU A 212 -1.88 -2.46 -22.19
CA LEU A 212 -1.73 -3.15 -20.90
C LEU A 212 -2.64 -2.56 -19.80
N PHE A 213 -2.89 -1.26 -19.85
CA PHE A 213 -3.66 -0.53 -18.85
C PHE A 213 -5.13 -0.32 -19.25
N GLU A 214 -5.57 -0.91 -20.34
CA GLU A 214 -6.97 -0.82 -20.75
C GLU A 214 -7.91 -1.42 -19.70
N GLY A 215 -9.03 -0.75 -19.42
CA GLY A 215 -10.01 -1.16 -18.42
C GLY A 215 -9.70 -0.74 -16.99
N ILE A 216 -8.58 -0.05 -16.74
CA ILE A 216 -8.28 0.56 -15.43
C ILE A 216 -8.81 2.00 -15.42
N GLU A 217 -9.64 2.32 -14.45
CA GLU A 217 -10.25 3.63 -14.30
C GLU A 217 -9.21 4.68 -13.89
N TRP A 218 -8.40 4.38 -12.85
CA TRP A 218 -7.38 5.27 -12.33
C TRP A 218 -5.97 4.67 -12.39
N ILE A 219 -5.03 5.42 -12.95
CA ILE A 219 -3.60 5.12 -12.87
C ILE A 219 -2.92 6.33 -12.24
N ILE A 220 -2.35 6.18 -11.05
CA ILE A 220 -1.70 7.25 -10.32
C ILE A 220 -0.21 6.93 -10.19
N VAL A 221 0.63 7.64 -10.93
CA VAL A 221 2.09 7.45 -10.95
C VAL A 221 2.72 8.41 -9.94
N SER A 222 3.31 7.86 -8.88
CA SER A 222 4.03 8.67 -7.89
C SER A 222 5.41 9.08 -8.41
N LEU A 223 5.75 10.37 -8.25
CA LEU A 223 6.99 11.01 -8.72
C LEU A 223 7.85 11.53 -7.55
N GLY A 224 7.68 10.97 -6.35
CA GLY A 224 8.40 11.39 -5.16
C GLY A 224 8.19 12.87 -4.82
N ALA A 225 9.26 13.61 -4.64
CA ALA A 225 9.20 15.05 -4.33
C ALA A 225 8.58 15.91 -5.45
N GLN A 226 8.42 15.37 -6.65
CA GLN A 226 7.77 16.04 -7.76
C GLN A 226 6.24 15.85 -7.78
N GLY A 227 5.65 15.17 -6.78
CA GLY A 227 4.22 14.94 -6.68
C GLY A 227 3.76 13.70 -7.43
N ALA A 228 2.79 13.85 -8.33
CA ALA A 228 2.23 12.72 -9.06
C ALA A 228 1.78 13.11 -10.48
N PHE A 229 1.66 12.10 -11.32
CA PHE A 229 0.94 12.16 -12.58
C PHE A 229 -0.22 11.16 -12.50
N ALA A 230 -1.41 11.53 -12.95
CA ALA A 230 -2.55 10.64 -12.90
C ALA A 230 -3.32 10.61 -14.23
N LYS A 231 -3.93 9.46 -14.51
CA LYS A 231 -4.92 9.27 -15.57
C LYS A 231 -6.21 8.78 -14.91
N HIS A 232 -7.32 9.47 -15.17
CA HIS A 232 -8.67 9.03 -14.86
C HIS A 232 -9.45 8.89 -16.17
N ASN A 233 -9.74 7.66 -16.55
CA ASN A 233 -10.35 7.35 -17.86
C ASN A 233 -9.56 7.97 -19.02
N HIS A 234 -10.03 9.10 -19.56
CA HIS A 234 -9.42 9.83 -20.68
C HIS A 234 -8.77 11.15 -20.28
N THR A 235 -8.88 11.54 -19.02
CA THR A 235 -8.34 12.81 -18.50
C THR A 235 -6.99 12.55 -17.80
N PHE A 236 -6.06 13.47 -18.01
CA PHE A 236 -4.73 13.41 -17.39
C PHE A 236 -4.53 14.58 -16.43
N TYR A 237 -3.83 14.31 -15.34
CA TYR A 237 -3.57 15.29 -14.30
C TYR A 237 -2.09 15.33 -13.95
N ARG A 238 -1.57 16.53 -13.74
CA ARG A 238 -0.31 16.77 -13.04
C ARG A 238 -0.61 17.27 -11.64
N VAL A 239 -0.01 16.64 -10.64
CA VAL A 239 -0.15 17.05 -9.24
C VAL A 239 1.18 17.63 -8.78
N ASN A 240 1.17 18.93 -8.47
CA ASN A 240 2.31 19.64 -7.91
C ASN A 240 2.17 19.73 -6.39
N ILE A 241 3.20 19.33 -5.65
CA ILE A 241 3.21 19.33 -4.19
C ILE A 241 4.23 20.35 -3.66
N PRO A 242 3.99 20.95 -2.49
CA PRO A 242 4.99 21.81 -1.83
C PRO A 242 6.20 20.99 -1.34
N THR A 243 7.34 21.68 -1.20
CA THR A 243 8.51 21.08 -0.55
C THR A 243 8.27 20.97 0.95
N ILE A 244 8.57 19.81 1.52
CA ILE A 244 8.43 19.51 2.94
C ILE A 244 9.75 19.02 3.56
N SER A 245 9.86 19.12 4.86
CA SER A 245 10.93 18.45 5.62
C SER A 245 10.56 16.97 5.79
N VAL A 246 11.38 16.08 5.24
CA VAL A 246 11.16 14.63 5.31
C VAL A 246 11.95 14.07 6.50
N LEU A 247 11.26 13.37 7.41
CA LEU A 247 11.87 12.61 8.51
C LEU A 247 12.02 11.13 8.13
N ASN A 248 10.97 10.52 7.59
CA ASN A 248 10.99 9.14 7.16
C ASN A 248 10.08 8.96 5.92
N PRO A 249 10.64 8.66 4.74
CA PRO A 249 9.83 8.48 3.53
C PRO A 249 9.09 7.13 3.49
N VAL A 250 9.44 6.17 4.35
CA VAL A 250 8.82 4.84 4.38
C VAL A 250 7.36 4.94 4.80
N GLY A 251 6.48 4.30 4.04
CA GLY A 251 5.03 4.33 4.27
C GLY A 251 4.29 5.50 3.60
N SER A 252 5.00 6.47 2.98
CA SER A 252 4.35 7.55 2.24
C SER A 252 3.50 7.03 1.07
N SER A 253 4.00 6.02 0.36
CA SER A 253 3.27 5.33 -0.69
C SER A 253 2.00 4.66 -0.17
N ASP A 254 2.08 3.99 1.00
CA ASP A 254 0.94 3.33 1.63
C ASP A 254 -0.10 4.36 2.12
N SER A 255 0.38 5.49 2.64
CA SER A 255 -0.48 6.61 3.07
C SER A 255 -1.19 7.27 1.89
N THR A 256 -0.52 7.37 0.72
CA THR A 256 -1.15 7.79 -0.53
C THR A 256 -2.27 6.82 -0.94
N VAL A 257 -2.05 5.50 -0.84
CA VAL A 257 -3.08 4.48 -1.09
C VAL A 257 -4.26 4.63 -0.14
N ALA A 258 -4.01 4.93 1.14
CA ALA A 258 -5.09 5.20 2.10
C ALA A 258 -5.93 6.41 1.67
N GLY A 259 -5.28 7.50 1.22
CA GLY A 259 -5.97 8.69 0.70
C GLY A 259 -6.83 8.41 -0.52
N ILE A 260 -6.29 7.67 -1.49
CA ILE A 260 -7.03 7.22 -2.67
C ILE A 260 -8.25 6.38 -2.25
N THR A 261 -8.05 5.42 -1.36
CA THR A 261 -9.10 4.50 -0.92
C THR A 261 -10.24 5.25 -0.20
N SER A 262 -9.88 6.18 0.69
CA SER A 262 -10.84 7.05 1.38
C SER A 262 -11.63 7.90 0.38
N ALA A 263 -10.95 8.52 -0.57
CA ALA A 263 -11.59 9.38 -1.57
C ALA A 263 -12.54 8.60 -2.50
N ILE A 264 -12.15 7.41 -2.94
CA ILE A 264 -13.02 6.52 -3.75
C ILE A 264 -14.28 6.13 -2.96
N LEU A 265 -14.12 5.73 -1.68
CA LEU A 265 -15.26 5.37 -0.84
C LEU A 265 -16.23 6.55 -0.67
N ASN A 266 -15.72 7.76 -0.51
CA ASN A 266 -16.49 8.96 -0.26
C ASN A 266 -16.96 9.67 -1.55
N HIS A 267 -16.69 9.07 -2.72
CA HIS A 267 -17.05 9.63 -4.04
C HIS A 267 -16.56 11.07 -4.24
N GLU A 268 -15.35 11.36 -3.78
CA GLU A 268 -14.72 12.67 -3.96
C GLU A 268 -14.43 12.93 -5.44
N ASN A 269 -14.44 14.19 -5.83
CA ASN A 269 -14.04 14.55 -7.18
C ASN A 269 -12.54 14.34 -7.42
N ASP A 270 -12.11 14.33 -8.66
CA ASP A 270 -10.74 14.00 -9.08
C ASP A 270 -9.68 14.88 -8.40
N HIS A 271 -9.95 16.19 -8.30
CA HIS A 271 -9.02 17.12 -7.66
C HIS A 271 -8.85 16.82 -6.18
N ASP A 272 -9.93 16.60 -5.45
CA ASP A 272 -9.91 16.32 -4.02
C ASP A 272 -9.29 14.95 -3.74
N LEU A 273 -9.58 13.93 -4.57
CA LEU A 273 -8.94 12.62 -4.50
C LEU A 273 -7.41 12.75 -4.62
N LEU A 274 -6.94 13.44 -5.65
CA LEU A 274 -5.51 13.59 -5.91
C LEU A 274 -4.82 14.44 -4.82
N LYS A 275 -5.47 15.49 -4.33
CA LYS A 275 -4.98 16.29 -3.20
C LYS A 275 -4.90 15.46 -1.92
N LYS A 276 -5.99 14.78 -1.53
CA LYS A 276 -6.03 13.92 -0.33
C LYS A 276 -4.94 12.85 -0.35
N ALA A 277 -4.80 12.16 -1.48
CA ALA A 277 -3.80 11.11 -1.66
C ALA A 277 -2.37 11.63 -1.41
N ASN A 278 -2.02 12.75 -2.04
CA ASN A 278 -0.68 13.35 -1.87
C ASN A 278 -0.50 13.97 -0.47
N THR A 279 -1.53 14.59 0.11
CA THR A 279 -1.49 15.13 1.47
C THR A 279 -1.14 14.06 2.49
N LEU A 280 -1.82 12.90 2.46
CA LEU A 280 -1.54 11.83 3.42
C LEU A 280 -0.15 11.22 3.21
N GLY A 281 0.31 11.10 1.96
CA GLY A 281 1.69 10.69 1.66
C GLY A 281 2.73 11.65 2.25
N MET A 282 2.50 12.96 2.11
CA MET A 282 3.39 13.99 2.65
C MET A 282 3.36 14.05 4.18
N LEU A 283 2.18 13.94 4.80
CA LEU A 283 2.05 13.90 6.27
C LEU A 283 2.82 12.71 6.85
N ASN A 284 2.73 11.52 6.24
CA ASN A 284 3.53 10.39 6.69
C ASN A 284 5.04 10.65 6.56
N ALA A 285 5.49 11.29 5.46
CA ALA A 285 6.91 11.58 5.25
C ALA A 285 7.50 12.52 6.32
N GLN A 286 6.67 13.35 6.95
CA GLN A 286 7.06 14.26 8.03
C GLN A 286 7.12 13.60 9.42
N GLU A 287 6.74 12.33 9.52
CA GLU A 287 6.70 11.58 10.78
C GLU A 287 7.82 10.54 10.84
N ALA A 288 8.29 10.26 12.06
CA ALA A 288 9.30 9.22 12.26
C ALA A 288 8.72 7.80 12.13
N GLN A 289 7.43 7.64 12.43
CA GLN A 289 6.74 6.36 12.44
C GLN A 289 6.03 6.10 11.11
N THR A 290 6.31 4.97 10.49
CA THR A 290 5.63 4.48 9.27
C THR A 290 4.14 4.23 9.50
N GLY A 291 3.30 4.70 8.56
CA GLY A 291 1.85 4.55 8.64
C GLY A 291 1.22 5.40 9.75
N TYR A 292 1.83 6.52 10.05
CA TYR A 292 1.31 7.56 10.94
C TYR A 292 1.21 8.90 10.21
N VAL A 293 0.14 9.66 10.49
CA VAL A 293 -0.13 10.97 9.90
C VAL A 293 -0.59 11.96 10.97
N ASN A 294 0.05 13.13 11.03
CA ASN A 294 -0.37 14.21 11.91
C ASN A 294 -1.41 15.09 11.19
N LEU A 295 -2.67 14.85 11.46
CA LEU A 295 -3.77 15.55 10.80
C LEU A 295 -3.87 17.05 11.11
N ASN A 296 -3.15 17.57 12.12
CA ASN A 296 -3.15 19.01 12.40
C ASN A 296 -2.60 19.85 11.23
N ASN A 297 -1.76 19.25 10.38
CA ASN A 297 -1.17 19.90 9.22
C ASN A 297 -1.92 19.56 7.91
N TYR A 298 -3.05 18.84 7.99
CA TYR A 298 -3.75 18.35 6.81
C TYR A 298 -4.23 19.47 5.90
N ASP A 299 -4.99 20.42 6.43
CA ASP A 299 -5.60 21.50 5.64
C ASP A 299 -4.54 22.41 4.99
N ASP A 300 -3.46 22.68 5.71
CA ASP A 300 -2.36 23.51 5.20
C ASP A 300 -1.69 22.84 3.99
N LEU A 301 -1.41 21.55 4.05
CA LEU A 301 -0.80 20.81 2.94
C LEU A 301 -1.80 20.61 1.79
N PHE A 302 -3.03 20.24 2.10
CA PHE A 302 -4.09 20.01 1.11
C PHE A 302 -4.32 21.26 0.25
N ASN A 303 -4.33 22.44 0.86
CA ASN A 303 -4.55 23.71 0.16
C ASN A 303 -3.35 24.16 -0.68
N GLN A 304 -2.14 23.70 -0.39
CA GLN A 304 -0.93 23.99 -1.15
C GLN A 304 -0.74 23.09 -2.37
N ILE A 305 -1.44 21.96 -2.44
CA ILE A 305 -1.37 21.05 -3.59
C ILE A 305 -2.17 21.61 -4.75
N GLU A 306 -1.52 21.70 -5.90
CA GLU A 306 -2.13 22.12 -7.15
C GLU A 306 -2.37 20.90 -8.06
N VAL A 307 -3.58 20.75 -8.57
CA VAL A 307 -3.95 19.70 -9.53
C VAL A 307 -4.31 20.39 -10.85
N LEU A 308 -3.59 20.04 -11.90
CA LEU A 308 -3.75 20.60 -13.24
C LEU A 308 -4.20 19.50 -14.20
N GLU A 309 -5.27 19.74 -14.94
CA GLU A 309 -5.61 18.93 -16.10
C GLU A 309 -4.64 19.26 -17.24
N VAL A 310 -4.03 18.24 -17.88
CA VAL A 310 -2.91 18.40 -18.82
C VAL A 310 -3.10 17.58 -20.10
#